data_73fa80b1881d900b470fad0c1ed60557
#
_entry.id   73fa80b1881d900b470fad0c1ed60557
#
_cell.length_a   1.000
_cell.length_b   1.000
_cell.length_c   1.000
_cell.angle_alpha   90.00
_cell.angle_beta   90.00
_cell.angle_gamma   90.00
#
_symmetry.space_group_name_H-M   'P 1'
#
loop_
_entity.id
_entity.type
_entity.pdbx_description
1 polymer ?
#
loop_
_entity_poly.entity_id
_entity_poly.type
_entity_poly.pdbx_seq_one_letter_code
_entity_poly.pdbx_strand_id
1 'polypeptide(L)'
;MGPARPPKDYTLQFSESFETPLDWEVWRTGFPWGRNVHPDWWWMWWPHRSEETSQKVIQSGDGELHLGLITEPRVWNRVDLPEWQRKGAQLREWKAPYAIGCVSTKKSFKYGWFEVEAKLPKAKGQWTAFWLHGLETWPPEIDIFESYNKTGVVEAKPNIHFGQGKNWQDGKRDMGQPDIKLGRPETRWVKYACHWTEDWIRFYYDGYLIQECTIKKALKQNEQEQYIILNNGCENPDSLKFSPDESTVLFRNLKVYQKNESNE
;
A
#
# COMPACT_ATOMS: atom_id res chain seq x y z
N MET A 1 21.86 -7.08 19.23
CA MET A 1 20.40 -7.20 19.39
C MET A 1 19.87 -8.07 18.27
N GLY A 2 18.90 -8.98 18.54
CA GLY A 2 18.27 -9.76 17.47
C GLY A 2 17.31 -8.91 16.63
N PRO A 3 16.81 -9.45 15.51
CA PRO A 3 15.86 -8.75 14.66
C PRO A 3 14.59 -8.39 15.43
N ALA A 4 14.02 -7.21 15.17
CA ALA A 4 12.78 -6.76 15.80
C ALA A 4 11.62 -7.72 15.50
N ARG A 5 10.74 -7.87 16.47
CA ARG A 5 9.56 -8.76 16.45
C ARG A 5 8.38 -8.05 17.10
N PRO A 6 7.15 -8.55 16.90
CA PRO A 6 6.00 -8.06 17.65
C PRO A 6 6.28 -8.09 19.16
N PRO A 7 5.85 -7.06 19.93
CA PRO A 7 5.96 -7.06 21.38
C PRO A 7 5.33 -8.28 22.02
N LYS A 8 5.84 -8.71 23.17
CA LYS A 8 5.37 -9.94 23.84
C LYS A 8 3.93 -9.85 24.37
N ASP A 9 3.46 -8.66 24.63
CA ASP A 9 2.12 -8.32 25.08
C ASP A 9 1.12 -8.10 23.93
N TYR A 10 1.53 -8.42 22.70
CA TYR A 10 0.69 -8.36 21.51
C TYR A 10 0.24 -9.77 21.09
N THR A 11 -1.01 -9.90 20.67
CA THR A 11 -1.58 -11.12 20.09
C THR A 11 -1.89 -10.95 18.61
N LEU A 12 -1.83 -12.06 17.88
CA LEU A 12 -2.19 -12.12 16.47
C LEU A 12 -3.70 -11.87 16.31
N GLN A 13 -4.06 -10.80 15.60
CA GLN A 13 -5.43 -10.38 15.34
C GLN A 13 -5.90 -10.64 13.92
N PHE A 14 -4.94 -10.74 13.00
CA PHE A 14 -5.20 -11.01 11.59
C PHE A 14 -3.98 -11.69 10.96
N SER A 15 -4.23 -12.68 10.13
CA SER A 15 -3.17 -13.29 9.31
C SER A 15 -3.73 -13.71 7.96
N GLU A 16 -2.90 -13.54 6.93
CA GLU A 16 -3.15 -14.06 5.61
C GLU A 16 -1.88 -14.75 5.12
N SER A 17 -2.00 -16.05 4.88
CA SER A 17 -0.89 -16.88 4.42
C SER A 17 -0.81 -16.98 2.90
N PHE A 18 -1.92 -16.67 2.22
CA PHE A 18 -2.09 -16.81 0.77
C PHE A 18 -1.96 -18.26 0.26
N GLU A 19 -2.19 -19.25 1.12
CA GLU A 19 -2.16 -20.66 0.72
C GLU A 19 -3.32 -21.04 -0.21
N THR A 20 -4.42 -20.29 -0.13
CA THR A 20 -5.62 -20.48 -0.94
C THR A 20 -5.97 -19.19 -1.69
N PRO A 21 -6.88 -19.25 -2.68
CA PRO A 21 -7.43 -18.05 -3.27
C PRO A 21 -7.98 -17.09 -2.20
N LEU A 22 -7.83 -15.77 -2.44
CA LEU A 22 -8.31 -14.74 -1.52
C LEU A 22 -9.79 -14.92 -1.18
N ASP A 23 -10.11 -14.86 0.09
CA ASP A 23 -11.48 -14.80 0.57
C ASP A 23 -12.04 -13.38 0.38
N TRP A 24 -12.96 -13.22 -0.55
CA TRP A 24 -13.59 -11.93 -0.85
C TRP A 24 -14.56 -11.45 0.24
N GLU A 25 -14.83 -12.25 1.26
CA GLU A 25 -15.48 -11.75 2.49
C GLU A 25 -14.50 -10.99 3.39
N VAL A 26 -13.21 -11.28 3.29
CA VAL A 26 -12.11 -10.63 4.02
C VAL A 26 -11.49 -9.50 3.21
N TRP A 27 -11.34 -9.71 1.91
CA TRP A 27 -10.69 -8.80 0.98
C TRP A 27 -11.65 -8.10 0.04
N ARG A 28 -11.19 -7.01 -0.55
CA ARG A 28 -11.82 -6.35 -1.70
C ARG A 28 -10.76 -6.06 -2.77
N THR A 29 -11.19 -6.09 -4.03
CA THR A 29 -10.34 -5.63 -5.13
C THR A 29 -10.30 -4.11 -5.14
N GLY A 30 -9.10 -3.56 -5.37
CA GLY A 30 -8.90 -2.12 -5.45
C GLY A 30 -8.87 -1.41 -4.11
N PHE A 31 -8.97 -0.10 -4.17
CA PHE A 31 -8.93 0.77 -2.99
C PHE A 31 -10.25 0.76 -2.21
N PRO A 32 -10.22 1.00 -0.88
CA PRO A 32 -11.43 1.03 -0.05
C PRO A 32 -12.49 2.04 -0.51
N TRP A 33 -12.06 3.18 -1.01
CA TRP A 33 -12.94 4.26 -1.52
C TRP A 33 -13.52 3.99 -2.90
N GLY A 34 -13.27 2.88 -3.47
CA GLY A 34 -13.90 2.48 -4.71
C GLY A 34 -13.07 2.68 -5.97
N ARG A 35 -13.75 2.83 -7.11
CA ARG A 35 -13.14 2.99 -8.44
C ARG A 35 -12.45 4.33 -8.65
N ASN A 36 -12.33 5.11 -7.60
CA ASN A 36 -12.01 6.51 -7.70
C ASN A 36 -10.51 6.68 -7.86
N VAL A 37 -10.14 6.77 -9.10
CA VAL A 37 -8.83 7.25 -9.52
C VAL A 37 -8.88 8.76 -9.45
N HIS A 38 -7.99 9.40 -8.70
CA HIS A 38 -7.91 10.86 -8.72
C HIS A 38 -7.45 11.30 -10.11
N PRO A 39 -8.21 12.13 -10.86
CA PRO A 39 -7.92 12.42 -12.26
C PRO A 39 -6.56 13.07 -12.50
N ASP A 40 -5.98 13.70 -11.49
CA ASP A 40 -4.72 14.43 -11.63
C ASP A 40 -3.47 13.60 -11.33
N TRP A 41 -3.62 12.42 -10.71
CA TRP A 41 -2.48 11.61 -10.26
C TRP A 41 -2.51 10.17 -10.72
N TRP A 42 -3.70 9.62 -10.95
CA TRP A 42 -3.96 8.20 -11.16
C TRP A 42 -4.37 7.88 -12.60
N TRP A 43 -4.21 8.81 -13.51
CA TRP A 43 -4.54 8.63 -14.92
C TRP A 43 -3.64 7.62 -15.63
N MET A 44 -2.54 7.20 -14.99
CA MET A 44 -1.58 6.28 -15.56
C MET A 44 -1.89 4.80 -15.31
N TRP A 45 -2.66 4.50 -14.27
CA TRP A 45 -3.04 3.14 -13.92
C TRP A 45 -4.37 3.12 -13.17
N TRP A 46 -5.00 1.94 -13.10
CA TRP A 46 -6.28 1.77 -12.43
C TRP A 46 -6.42 0.37 -11.83
N PRO A 47 -6.93 0.23 -10.61
CA PRO A 47 -7.23 -1.05 -10.02
C PRO A 47 -8.50 -1.61 -10.65
N HIS A 48 -8.41 -2.80 -11.19
CA HIS A 48 -9.55 -3.40 -11.87
C HIS A 48 -10.46 -4.15 -10.92
N ARG A 49 -11.76 -4.09 -11.18
CA ARG A 49 -12.79 -4.72 -10.35
C ARG A 49 -13.67 -5.71 -11.09
N SER A 50 -13.50 -5.90 -12.39
CA SER A 50 -14.20 -6.99 -13.06
C SER A 50 -13.49 -8.30 -12.70
N GLU A 51 -14.29 -9.34 -12.53
CA GLU A 51 -13.77 -10.68 -12.21
C GLU A 51 -12.73 -11.15 -13.23
N GLU A 52 -13.00 -10.93 -14.51
CA GLU A 52 -12.11 -11.33 -15.60
C GLU A 52 -10.73 -10.67 -15.55
N THR A 53 -10.66 -9.37 -15.28
CA THR A 53 -9.36 -8.67 -15.26
C THR A 53 -8.69 -8.79 -13.89
N SER A 54 -9.44 -8.89 -12.79
CA SER A 54 -8.85 -9.19 -11.49
C SER A 54 -8.10 -10.52 -11.52
N GLN A 55 -8.59 -11.54 -12.19
CA GLN A 55 -7.91 -12.83 -12.34
C GLN A 55 -6.57 -12.72 -13.10
N LYS A 56 -6.40 -11.72 -13.97
CA LYS A 56 -5.15 -11.49 -14.71
C LYS A 56 -4.09 -10.79 -13.86
N VAL A 57 -4.49 -9.96 -12.92
CA VAL A 57 -3.58 -9.09 -12.14
C VAL A 57 -3.55 -9.42 -10.66
N ILE A 58 -4.46 -10.27 -10.17
CA ILE A 58 -4.53 -10.73 -8.77
C ILE A 58 -4.62 -12.25 -8.79
N GLN A 59 -3.57 -12.89 -8.33
CA GLN A 59 -3.51 -14.34 -8.17
C GLN A 59 -3.03 -14.67 -6.76
N SER A 60 -3.65 -15.60 -6.09
CA SER A 60 -3.21 -16.08 -4.77
C SER A 60 -3.36 -17.58 -4.67
N GLY A 61 -2.45 -18.20 -3.98
CA GLY A 61 -2.33 -19.62 -3.75
C GLY A 61 -0.88 -20.00 -3.47
N ASP A 62 -0.67 -21.22 -3.01
CA ASP A 62 0.67 -21.77 -2.75
C ASP A 62 1.55 -20.88 -1.86
N GLY A 63 0.94 -20.15 -0.92
CA GLY A 63 1.62 -19.29 0.04
C GLY A 63 1.98 -17.89 -0.47
N GLU A 64 1.55 -17.50 -1.68
CA GLU A 64 1.91 -16.21 -2.27
C GLU A 64 0.70 -15.47 -2.86
N LEU A 65 0.72 -14.14 -2.75
CA LEU A 65 -0.14 -13.22 -3.48
C LEU A 65 0.68 -12.53 -4.57
N HIS A 66 0.25 -12.69 -5.80
CA HIS A 66 0.85 -12.06 -6.97
C HIS A 66 -0.02 -10.88 -7.42
N LEU A 67 0.51 -9.68 -7.37
CA LEU A 67 -0.14 -8.50 -7.91
C LEU A 67 0.61 -8.04 -9.16
N GLY A 68 -0.02 -8.26 -10.30
CA GLY A 68 0.54 -7.99 -11.62
C GLY A 68 0.27 -6.56 -12.10
N LEU A 69 0.83 -6.26 -13.26
CA LEU A 69 0.57 -5.07 -14.03
C LEU A 69 0.50 -5.49 -15.50
N ILE A 70 -0.60 -5.16 -16.16
CA ILE A 70 -0.81 -5.51 -17.58
C ILE A 70 -1.19 -4.29 -18.40
N THR A 71 -0.83 -4.31 -19.67
CA THR A 71 -1.28 -3.32 -20.64
C THR A 71 -2.75 -3.59 -20.97
N GLU A 72 -3.63 -2.82 -20.39
CA GLU A 72 -5.06 -2.83 -20.65
C GLU A 72 -5.57 -1.39 -20.58
N PRO A 73 -5.46 -0.64 -21.68
CA PRO A 73 -5.82 0.77 -21.72
C PRO A 73 -7.31 0.94 -21.48
N ARG A 74 -7.64 1.85 -20.57
CA ARG A 74 -9.00 2.26 -20.30
C ARG A 74 -9.15 3.76 -20.46
N VAL A 75 -10.21 4.15 -21.14
CA VAL A 75 -10.64 5.54 -21.23
C VAL A 75 -11.69 5.81 -20.18
N TRP A 76 -11.48 6.83 -19.38
CA TRP A 76 -12.43 7.32 -18.39
C TRP A 76 -13.00 8.66 -18.86
N ASN A 77 -14.31 8.82 -18.70
CA ASN A 77 -14.98 10.09 -18.92
C ASN A 77 -15.32 10.73 -17.57
N ARG A 78 -15.40 12.06 -17.53
CA ARG A 78 -15.79 12.80 -16.33
C ARG A 78 -17.10 12.30 -15.72
N VAL A 79 -18.02 11.85 -16.55
CA VAL A 79 -19.32 11.31 -16.12
C VAL A 79 -19.21 10.00 -15.35
N ASP A 80 -18.13 9.24 -15.54
CA ASP A 80 -17.87 7.97 -14.86
C ASP A 80 -17.35 8.18 -13.43
N LEU A 81 -16.99 9.43 -13.08
CA LEU A 81 -16.55 9.80 -11.75
C LEU A 81 -17.73 10.01 -10.79
N PRO A 82 -17.56 9.71 -9.51
CA PRO A 82 -18.49 10.13 -8.49
C PRO A 82 -18.58 11.66 -8.42
N GLU A 83 -19.72 12.16 -7.98
CA GLU A 83 -20.05 13.59 -8.02
C GLU A 83 -19.00 14.47 -7.32
N TRP A 84 -18.45 14.03 -6.20
CA TRP A 84 -17.46 14.78 -5.43
C TRP A 84 -16.11 14.95 -6.18
N GLN A 85 -15.75 14.02 -7.07
CA GLN A 85 -14.57 14.14 -7.93
C GLN A 85 -14.84 14.97 -9.19
N ARG A 86 -16.09 14.96 -9.69
CA ARG A 86 -16.45 15.72 -10.90
C ARG A 86 -16.20 17.22 -10.76
N LYS A 87 -16.41 17.77 -9.56
CA LYS A 87 -16.26 19.22 -9.31
C LYS A 87 -14.81 19.69 -9.43
N GLY A 88 -13.83 18.84 -9.17
CA GLY A 88 -12.39 19.16 -9.27
C GLY A 88 -11.73 18.75 -10.59
N ALA A 89 -12.38 17.90 -11.39
CA ALA A 89 -11.77 17.35 -12.59
C ALA A 89 -11.69 18.39 -13.71
N GLN A 90 -10.47 18.79 -14.08
CA GLN A 90 -10.23 19.70 -15.20
C GLN A 90 -10.36 18.99 -16.55
N LEU A 91 -9.97 17.72 -16.61
CA LEU A 91 -10.04 16.92 -17.83
C LEU A 91 -11.47 16.35 -18.03
N ARG A 92 -11.91 16.34 -19.28
CA ARG A 92 -13.17 15.68 -19.68
C ARG A 92 -12.99 14.19 -19.92
N GLU A 93 -11.79 13.78 -20.32
CA GLU A 93 -11.41 12.42 -20.65
C GLU A 93 -9.94 12.20 -20.24
N TRP A 94 -9.61 11.02 -19.73
CA TRP A 94 -8.23 10.59 -19.48
C TRP A 94 -8.06 9.11 -19.81
N LYS A 95 -6.84 8.73 -20.13
CA LYS A 95 -6.46 7.36 -20.50
C LYS A 95 -5.55 6.79 -19.43
N ALA A 96 -5.93 5.63 -18.90
CA ALA A 96 -5.08 4.82 -18.04
C ALA A 96 -4.60 3.62 -18.84
N PRO A 97 -3.32 3.51 -19.20
CA PRO A 97 -2.82 2.47 -20.10
C PRO A 97 -2.68 1.10 -19.44
N TYR A 98 -2.65 1.06 -18.10
CA TYR A 98 -2.36 -0.17 -17.36
C TYR A 98 -3.44 -0.51 -16.34
N ALA A 99 -3.80 -1.80 -16.28
CA ALA A 99 -4.50 -2.37 -15.15
C ALA A 99 -3.49 -2.91 -14.14
N ILE A 100 -3.78 -2.72 -12.85
CA ILE A 100 -2.92 -3.16 -11.75
C ILE A 100 -3.63 -4.08 -10.79
N GLY A 101 -2.87 -5.01 -10.19
CA GLY A 101 -3.30 -5.75 -9.02
C GLY A 101 -3.31 -4.83 -7.80
N CYS A 102 -4.46 -4.77 -7.14
CA CYS A 102 -4.65 -4.03 -5.90
C CYS A 102 -5.70 -4.72 -5.05
N VAL A 103 -5.39 -4.96 -3.80
CA VAL A 103 -6.31 -5.53 -2.82
C VAL A 103 -6.28 -4.72 -1.53
N SER A 104 -7.40 -4.65 -0.85
CA SER A 104 -7.50 -4.02 0.47
C SER A 104 -8.35 -4.85 1.41
N THR A 105 -8.03 -4.79 2.71
CA THR A 105 -8.83 -5.47 3.74
C THR A 105 -10.19 -4.82 3.91
N LYS A 106 -11.23 -5.60 4.23
CA LYS A 106 -12.51 -5.07 4.69
C LYS A 106 -12.44 -4.65 6.15
N LYS A 107 -11.63 -5.37 6.94
CA LYS A 107 -11.33 -5.03 8.34
C LYS A 107 -10.31 -3.90 8.39
N SER A 108 -10.51 -2.96 9.29
CA SER A 108 -9.58 -1.89 9.65
C SER A 108 -8.94 -2.15 11.01
N PHE A 109 -7.85 -1.46 11.28
CA PHE A 109 -7.05 -1.63 12.49
C PHE A 109 -6.59 -0.28 13.01
N LYS A 110 -6.51 -0.12 14.32
CA LYS A 110 -5.90 1.04 14.97
C LYS A 110 -4.78 0.54 15.87
N TYR A 111 -3.57 1.08 15.68
CA TYR A 111 -2.34 0.62 16.33
C TYR A 111 -2.03 -0.85 16.08
N GLY A 112 -0.80 -1.24 16.34
CA GLY A 112 -0.36 -2.62 16.22
C GLY A 112 1.00 -2.77 15.57
N TRP A 113 1.39 -4.01 15.43
CA TRP A 113 2.51 -4.45 14.62
C TRP A 113 1.95 -5.06 13.33
N PHE A 114 2.29 -4.45 12.20
CA PHE A 114 1.89 -4.87 10.85
C PHE A 114 3.12 -5.41 10.14
N GLU A 115 3.06 -6.59 9.57
CA GLU A 115 4.19 -7.16 8.82
C GLU A 115 3.73 -7.94 7.60
N VAL A 116 4.52 -7.88 6.54
CA VAL A 116 4.40 -8.71 5.35
C VAL A 116 5.78 -9.02 4.81
N GLU A 117 5.95 -10.16 4.15
CA GLU A 117 7.12 -10.39 3.31
C GLU A 117 6.77 -10.04 1.87
N ALA A 118 7.61 -9.26 1.22
CA ALA A 118 7.43 -8.88 -0.17
C ALA A 118 8.71 -9.09 -0.99
N LYS A 119 8.50 -9.42 -2.28
CA LYS A 119 9.54 -9.48 -3.29
C LYS A 119 9.18 -8.48 -4.39
N LEU A 120 9.96 -7.40 -4.45
CA LEU A 120 9.64 -6.28 -5.31
C LEU A 120 10.01 -6.55 -6.77
N PRO A 121 9.24 -6.02 -7.72
CA PRO A 121 9.49 -6.20 -9.13
C PRO A 121 10.74 -5.46 -9.59
N LYS A 122 11.36 -5.95 -10.66
CA LYS A 122 12.58 -5.38 -11.24
C LYS A 122 12.28 -4.33 -12.32
N ALA A 123 11.08 -4.30 -12.83
CA ALA A 123 10.72 -3.42 -13.95
C ALA A 123 10.89 -1.95 -13.59
N LYS A 124 11.60 -1.21 -14.46
CA LYS A 124 11.80 0.21 -14.30
C LYS A 124 10.48 0.97 -14.49
N GLY A 125 10.24 1.97 -13.66
CA GLY A 125 9.02 2.79 -13.68
C GLY A 125 7.90 2.24 -12.82
N GLN A 126 8.14 1.13 -12.13
CA GLN A 126 7.16 0.51 -11.25
C GLN A 126 7.06 1.21 -9.89
N TRP A 127 5.85 1.20 -9.34
CA TRP A 127 5.52 1.74 -8.03
C TRP A 127 4.61 0.75 -7.30
N THR A 128 5.15 0.09 -6.31
CA THR A 128 4.45 -0.90 -5.49
C THR A 128 4.38 -0.45 -4.04
N ALA A 129 3.34 -0.81 -3.31
CA ALA A 129 3.18 -0.37 -1.94
C ALA A 129 2.50 -1.40 -1.02
N PHE A 130 2.90 -1.33 0.24
CA PHE A 130 2.19 -1.86 1.40
C PHE A 130 1.94 -0.70 2.36
N TRP A 131 0.69 -0.36 2.56
CA TRP A 131 0.31 0.84 3.25
C TRP A 131 -1.02 0.73 3.99
N LEU A 132 -1.26 1.68 4.88
CA LEU A 132 -2.48 1.82 5.65
C LEU A 132 -3.15 3.13 5.30
N HIS A 133 -4.48 3.11 5.17
CA HIS A 133 -5.27 4.28 4.79
C HIS A 133 -6.45 4.47 5.74
N GLY A 134 -6.67 5.70 6.14
CA GLY A 134 -7.76 6.08 7.03
C GLY A 134 -9.14 5.58 6.59
N LEU A 135 -9.92 5.11 7.54
CA LEU A 135 -11.27 4.59 7.33
C LEU A 135 -12.24 5.67 6.83
N GLU A 136 -12.17 6.85 7.41
CA GLU A 136 -13.16 7.92 7.20
C GLU A 136 -12.65 9.03 6.28
N THR A 137 -11.39 9.40 6.44
CA THR A 137 -10.78 10.53 5.70
C THR A 137 -9.35 10.25 5.30
N TRP A 138 -8.83 11.05 4.37
CA TRP A 138 -7.42 11.19 4.10
C TRP A 138 -6.96 12.64 4.39
N PRO A 139 -5.81 12.86 5.04
CA PRO A 139 -5.05 11.89 5.81
C PRO A 139 -5.83 11.33 6.99
N PRO A 140 -5.38 10.27 7.69
CA PRO A 140 -4.02 9.74 7.77
C PRO A 140 -3.73 8.62 6.77
N GLU A 141 -2.43 8.45 6.48
CA GLU A 141 -1.87 7.35 5.70
C GLU A 141 -0.51 6.97 6.26
N ILE A 142 -0.22 5.68 6.34
CA ILE A 142 1.08 5.15 6.76
C ILE A 142 1.57 4.20 5.67
N ASP A 143 2.59 4.61 4.94
CA ASP A 143 3.23 3.77 3.93
C ASP A 143 4.31 2.94 4.60
N ILE A 144 4.07 1.64 4.81
CA ILE A 144 5.06 0.75 5.41
C ILE A 144 6.21 0.60 4.43
N PHE A 145 5.92 0.51 3.15
CA PHE A 145 6.84 0.85 2.08
C PHE A 145 6.10 1.34 0.84
N GLU A 146 6.71 2.27 0.14
CA GLU A 146 6.50 2.58 -1.26
C GLU A 146 7.79 2.27 -2.02
N SER A 147 7.70 1.47 -3.07
CA SER A 147 8.86 1.11 -3.89
C SER A 147 8.84 1.89 -5.19
N TYR A 148 9.92 2.57 -5.47
CA TYR A 148 10.13 3.29 -6.71
C TYR A 148 11.32 2.72 -7.47
N ASN A 149 11.13 2.41 -8.72
CA ASN A 149 12.20 1.97 -9.61
C ASN A 149 12.43 2.97 -10.74
N LYS A 150 12.93 4.18 -10.42
CA LYS A 150 13.21 5.23 -11.42
C LYS A 150 14.47 4.96 -12.25
N THR A 151 15.49 4.41 -11.62
CA THR A 151 16.84 4.33 -12.20
C THR A 151 17.29 2.92 -12.53
N GLY A 152 16.43 1.92 -12.30
CA GLY A 152 16.79 0.50 -12.36
C GLY A 152 17.27 -0.05 -11.01
N VAL A 153 17.32 0.80 -9.98
CA VAL A 153 17.57 0.40 -8.59
C VAL A 153 16.24 0.41 -7.86
N VAL A 154 15.84 -0.73 -7.33
CA VAL A 154 14.63 -0.87 -6.52
C VAL A 154 14.92 -0.40 -5.12
N GLU A 155 14.20 0.61 -4.69
CA GLU A 155 14.28 1.16 -3.34
C GLU A 155 12.87 1.19 -2.72
N ALA A 156 12.73 0.62 -1.53
CA ALA A 156 11.52 0.75 -0.72
C ALA A 156 11.74 1.80 0.38
N LYS A 157 10.76 2.67 0.56
CA LYS A 157 10.82 3.78 1.52
C LYS A 157 9.54 3.84 2.31
N PRO A 158 9.61 4.01 3.64
CA PRO A 158 8.44 4.33 4.44
C PRO A 158 8.05 5.80 4.27
N ASN A 159 6.78 6.10 4.49
CA ASN A 159 6.27 7.46 4.50
C ASN A 159 5.06 7.59 5.43
N ILE A 160 4.69 8.81 5.79
CA ILE A 160 3.49 9.12 6.57
C ILE A 160 2.86 10.38 5.99
N HIS A 161 1.55 10.34 5.77
CA HIS A 161 0.76 11.51 5.45
C HIS A 161 -0.15 11.84 6.63
N PHE A 162 -0.11 13.09 7.07
CA PHE A 162 -0.87 13.56 8.22
C PHE A 162 -1.34 15.01 8.03
N GLY A 163 -2.19 15.47 8.92
CA GLY A 163 -2.73 16.83 8.92
C GLY A 163 -4.22 16.86 9.08
N GLN A 164 -4.82 18.05 9.07
CA GLN A 164 -6.27 18.26 9.18
C GLN A 164 -6.96 18.37 7.82
N GLY A 165 -6.37 17.86 6.77
CA GLY A 165 -6.90 18.03 5.45
C GLY A 165 -8.23 17.33 5.23
N LYS A 166 -9.11 17.98 4.48
CA LYS A 166 -10.27 17.35 3.87
C LYS A 166 -9.99 16.86 2.46
N ASN A 167 -8.78 17.11 1.99
CA ASN A 167 -8.32 16.73 0.66
C ASN A 167 -6.79 16.57 0.65
N TRP A 168 -6.25 15.94 -0.37
CA TRP A 168 -4.82 15.65 -0.50
C TRP A 168 -3.89 16.88 -0.48
N GLN A 169 -4.40 18.06 -0.79
CA GLN A 169 -3.62 19.32 -0.78
C GLN A 169 -3.32 19.79 0.64
N ASP A 170 -4.15 19.40 1.59
CA ASP A 170 -4.01 19.77 3.00
C ASP A 170 -3.15 18.76 3.78
N GLY A 171 -2.89 17.58 3.22
CA GLY A 171 -2.03 16.56 3.83
C GLY A 171 -0.56 17.00 3.82
N LYS A 172 0.11 16.81 4.95
CA LYS A 172 1.55 17.05 5.07
C LYS A 172 2.29 15.74 4.88
N ARG A 173 3.37 15.79 4.10
CA ARG A 173 4.38 14.75 4.03
C ARG A 173 5.51 15.16 4.93
N ASP A 174 5.96 14.30 5.82
CA ASP A 174 7.02 14.68 6.73
C ASP A 174 8.00 13.57 7.08
N MET A 175 8.15 12.59 6.21
CA MET A 175 9.25 11.66 6.37
C MET A 175 10.23 11.87 5.22
N GLY A 176 11.45 12.26 5.58
CA GLY A 176 12.57 12.37 4.65
C GLY A 176 13.00 11.01 4.10
N GLN A 177 14.20 10.93 3.55
CA GLN A 177 14.79 9.66 3.16
C GLN A 177 14.99 8.78 4.40
N PRO A 178 14.83 7.44 4.28
CA PRO A 178 15.16 6.54 5.38
C PRO A 178 16.58 6.77 5.87
N ASP A 179 16.76 6.74 7.18
CA ASP A 179 18.07 6.92 7.80
C ASP A 179 19.02 5.76 7.48
N ILE A 180 18.44 4.58 7.23
CA ILE A 180 19.17 3.35 6.94
C ILE A 180 18.58 2.72 5.68
N LYS A 181 19.47 2.33 4.75
CA LYS A 181 19.11 1.55 3.56
C LYS A 181 19.52 0.09 3.76
N LEU A 182 18.73 -0.83 3.24
CA LEU A 182 19.14 -2.22 3.16
C LEU A 182 20.35 -2.35 2.23
N GLY A 183 21.43 -2.98 2.72
CA GLY A 183 22.64 -3.26 1.93
C GLY A 183 22.47 -4.42 0.94
N ARG A 184 21.26 -4.70 0.48
CA ARG A 184 20.91 -5.86 -0.35
C ARG A 184 19.73 -5.57 -1.29
N PRO A 185 19.59 -6.30 -2.41
CA PRO A 185 18.50 -6.08 -3.35
C PRO A 185 17.12 -6.36 -2.72
N GLU A 186 16.19 -5.44 -2.86
CA GLU A 186 14.79 -5.60 -2.43
C GLU A 186 13.95 -6.41 -3.44
N THR A 187 14.58 -6.83 -4.54
CA THR A 187 14.04 -7.80 -5.52
C THR A 187 14.09 -9.25 -5.04
N ARG A 188 14.51 -9.50 -3.80
CA ARG A 188 14.37 -10.76 -3.08
C ARG A 188 13.35 -10.61 -1.96
N TRP A 189 13.01 -11.68 -1.27
CA TRP A 189 12.13 -11.62 -0.12
C TRP A 189 12.73 -10.76 0.99
N VAL A 190 11.98 -9.75 1.40
CA VAL A 190 12.28 -8.85 2.52
C VAL A 190 11.04 -8.78 3.40
N LYS A 191 11.21 -8.85 4.71
CA LYS A 191 10.15 -8.62 5.67
C LYS A 191 10.05 -7.14 5.96
N TYR A 192 8.95 -6.54 5.60
CA TYR A 192 8.59 -5.16 5.91
C TYR A 192 7.65 -5.14 7.09
N ALA A 193 7.93 -4.31 8.09
CA ALA A 193 7.06 -4.18 9.24
C ALA A 193 6.96 -2.73 9.71
N CYS A 194 5.80 -2.44 10.34
CA CYS A 194 5.51 -1.18 10.99
C CYS A 194 5.00 -1.46 12.41
N HIS A 195 5.58 -0.81 13.41
CA HIS A 195 5.01 -0.77 14.74
C HIS A 195 4.41 0.61 14.98
N TRP A 196 3.10 0.68 14.92
CA TRP A 196 2.32 1.89 15.12
C TRP A 196 1.70 1.87 16.51
N THR A 197 2.03 2.89 17.30
CA THR A 197 1.51 3.12 18.65
C THR A 197 0.88 4.51 18.74
N GLU A 198 0.34 4.84 19.89
CA GLU A 198 -0.17 6.19 20.16
C GLU A 198 0.91 7.28 20.12
N ASP A 199 2.16 6.93 20.45
CA ASP A 199 3.24 7.90 20.64
C ASP A 199 4.22 7.97 19.48
N TRP A 200 4.35 6.89 18.71
CA TRP A 200 5.33 6.80 17.64
C TRP A 200 4.99 5.73 16.61
N ILE A 201 5.61 5.83 15.43
CA ILE A 201 5.59 4.83 14.36
C ILE A 201 7.03 4.47 14.04
N ARG A 202 7.34 3.17 14.01
CA ARG A 202 8.65 2.62 13.67
C ARG A 202 8.55 1.68 12.50
N PHE A 203 9.46 1.81 11.55
CA PHE A 203 9.54 0.98 10.37
C PHE A 203 10.76 0.07 10.44
N TYR A 204 10.55 -1.21 10.12
CA TYR A 204 11.58 -2.24 10.19
C TYR A 204 11.62 -3.03 8.89
N TYR A 205 12.83 -3.20 8.33
CA TYR A 205 13.06 -4.06 7.18
C TYR A 205 14.00 -5.20 7.60
N ASP A 206 13.54 -6.45 7.44
CA ASP A 206 14.20 -7.66 7.96
C ASP A 206 14.54 -7.58 9.46
N GLY A 207 13.73 -6.86 10.21
CA GLY A 207 13.89 -6.65 11.63
C GLY A 207 14.89 -5.56 12.02
N TYR A 208 15.48 -4.85 11.06
CA TYR A 208 16.31 -3.67 11.33
C TYR A 208 15.44 -2.41 11.33
N LEU A 209 15.59 -1.58 12.35
CA LEU A 209 14.93 -0.27 12.40
C LEU A 209 15.48 0.61 11.27
N ILE A 210 14.59 1.02 10.36
CA ILE A 210 14.92 1.86 9.19
C ILE A 210 14.64 3.32 9.50
N GLN A 211 13.50 3.59 10.14
CA GLN A 211 13.08 4.94 10.44
C GLN A 211 12.09 4.95 11.62
N GLU A 212 12.06 6.05 12.36
CA GLU A 212 11.12 6.30 13.44
C GLU A 212 10.49 7.69 13.27
N CYS A 213 9.20 7.78 13.56
CA CYS A 213 8.48 9.05 13.64
C CYS A 213 7.76 9.15 14.99
N THR A 214 8.05 10.19 15.75
CA THR A 214 7.30 10.50 16.98
C THR A 214 5.98 11.17 16.61
N ILE A 215 4.87 10.67 17.15
CA ILE A 215 3.55 11.21 16.92
C ILE A 215 3.38 12.50 17.70
N LYS A 216 3.41 13.62 16.99
CA LYS A 216 3.13 14.93 17.55
C LYS A 216 1.61 15.18 17.58
N LYS A 217 1.18 16.20 18.35
CA LYS A 217 -0.25 16.60 18.46
C LYS A 217 -0.97 16.74 17.11
N ALA A 218 -0.28 17.14 16.05
CA ALA A 218 -0.85 17.27 14.70
C ALA A 218 -1.22 15.92 14.06
N LEU A 219 -0.52 14.84 14.41
CA LEU A 219 -0.82 13.47 13.96
C LEU A 219 -2.02 12.89 14.75
N LYS A 220 -2.18 13.27 16.00
CA LYS A 220 -3.29 12.82 16.86
C LYS A 220 -4.66 13.34 16.40
N GLN A 221 -4.72 14.40 15.61
CA GLN A 221 -5.97 15.06 15.25
C GLN A 221 -6.89 14.26 14.32
N ASN A 222 -6.33 13.28 13.60
CA ASN A 222 -7.07 12.38 12.69
C ASN A 222 -6.78 10.91 12.97
N GLU A 223 -6.53 10.56 14.22
CA GLU A 223 -6.34 9.17 14.59
C GLU A 223 -7.62 8.37 14.38
N GLN A 224 -7.58 7.50 13.42
CA GLN A 224 -8.67 6.62 13.06
C GLN A 224 -8.14 5.23 12.74
N GLU A 225 -9.03 4.26 12.65
CA GLU A 225 -8.70 2.97 12.08
C GLU A 225 -8.27 3.10 10.62
N GLN A 226 -7.42 2.20 10.17
CA GLN A 226 -6.90 2.20 8.82
C GLN A 226 -7.03 0.81 8.17
N TYR A 227 -7.37 0.79 6.89
CA TYR A 227 -7.34 -0.42 6.07
C TYR A 227 -5.93 -0.76 5.65
N ILE A 228 -5.63 -2.04 5.47
CA ILE A 228 -4.41 -2.50 4.81
C ILE A 228 -4.65 -2.51 3.30
N ILE A 229 -3.69 -1.98 2.56
CA ILE A 229 -3.69 -1.98 1.11
C ILE A 229 -2.38 -2.56 0.60
N LEU A 230 -2.47 -3.50 -0.33
CA LEU A 230 -1.35 -4.04 -1.10
C LEU A 230 -1.62 -3.73 -2.57
N ASN A 231 -0.69 -3.07 -3.24
CA ASN A 231 -0.87 -2.77 -4.66
C ASN A 231 0.42 -2.81 -5.46
N ASN A 232 0.25 -3.08 -6.72
CA ASN A 232 1.19 -2.76 -7.77
C ASN A 232 0.81 -1.41 -8.42
N GLY A 233 1.68 -0.84 -9.22
CA GLY A 233 1.44 0.41 -9.92
C GLY A 233 2.62 0.83 -10.80
N CYS A 234 2.48 1.96 -11.46
CA CYS A 234 3.57 2.57 -12.20
C CYS A 234 3.59 4.08 -11.96
N GLU A 235 4.79 4.64 -11.89
CA GLU A 235 4.99 6.08 -11.69
C GLU A 235 4.92 6.84 -13.03
N ASN A 236 5.46 6.25 -14.09
CA ASN A 236 5.49 6.84 -15.42
C ASN A 236 5.31 5.76 -16.49
N PRO A 237 4.18 5.74 -17.20
CA PRO A 237 3.90 4.75 -18.23
C PRO A 237 4.90 4.78 -19.39
N ASP A 238 5.43 5.95 -19.75
CA ASP A 238 6.38 6.09 -20.85
C ASP A 238 7.75 5.50 -20.53
N SER A 239 8.09 5.43 -19.26
CA SER A 239 9.34 4.80 -18.79
C SER A 239 9.20 3.32 -18.48
N LEU A 240 7.99 2.79 -18.47
CA LEU A 240 7.72 1.40 -18.13
C LEU A 240 8.15 0.48 -19.28
N LYS A 241 9.24 -0.23 -19.05
CA LYS A 241 9.67 -1.33 -19.91
C LYS A 241 9.60 -2.59 -19.09
N PHE A 242 8.64 -3.44 -19.37
CA PHE A 242 8.44 -4.65 -18.58
C PHE A 242 8.02 -5.85 -19.43
N SER A 243 8.39 -7.01 -18.92
CA SER A 243 7.65 -8.25 -19.16
C SER A 243 6.71 -8.50 -17.99
N PRO A 244 5.61 -9.22 -18.14
CA PRO A 244 4.70 -9.55 -17.04
C PRO A 244 5.41 -10.13 -15.81
N ASP A 245 6.38 -11.02 -16.01
CA ASP A 245 7.14 -11.66 -14.94
C ASP A 245 8.04 -10.69 -14.16
N GLU A 246 8.53 -9.63 -14.82
CA GLU A 246 9.38 -8.61 -14.18
C GLU A 246 8.58 -7.54 -13.47
N SER A 247 7.28 -7.43 -13.77
CA SER A 247 6.39 -6.38 -13.28
C SER A 247 5.45 -6.85 -12.16
N THR A 248 5.53 -8.10 -11.72
CA THR A 248 4.70 -8.65 -10.66
C THR A 248 5.38 -8.49 -9.31
N VAL A 249 4.67 -7.89 -8.34
CA VAL A 249 5.08 -7.92 -6.93
C VAL A 249 4.49 -9.15 -6.26
N LEU A 250 5.28 -9.79 -5.41
CA LEU A 250 4.86 -10.96 -4.64
C LEU A 250 4.80 -10.60 -3.15
N PHE A 251 3.73 -11.06 -2.49
CA PHE A 251 3.55 -10.92 -1.05
C PHE A 251 3.29 -12.28 -0.41
N ARG A 252 3.70 -12.44 0.85
CA ARG A 252 3.38 -13.62 1.68
C ARG A 252 3.40 -13.28 3.16
N ASN A 253 2.78 -14.11 3.99
CA ASN A 253 2.85 -14.01 5.45
C ASN A 253 2.43 -12.64 6.01
N LEU A 254 1.31 -12.08 5.55
CA LEU A 254 0.77 -10.86 6.12
C LEU A 254 0.22 -11.15 7.52
N LYS A 255 0.63 -10.35 8.51
CA LYS A 255 0.20 -10.50 9.90
C LYS A 255 -0.01 -9.15 10.57
N VAL A 256 -1.01 -9.10 11.43
CA VAL A 256 -1.27 -7.97 12.31
C VAL A 256 -1.36 -8.46 13.74
N TYR A 257 -0.57 -7.85 14.61
CA TYR A 257 -0.61 -8.10 16.05
C TYR A 257 -1.03 -6.81 16.75
N GLN A 258 -1.92 -6.93 17.73
CA GLN A 258 -2.35 -5.80 18.54
C GLN A 258 -2.13 -6.10 20.02
N LYS A 259 -1.97 -5.06 20.81
CA LYS A 259 -1.83 -5.17 22.25
C LYS A 259 -3.07 -5.83 22.83
N ASN A 260 -2.86 -6.76 23.77
CA ASN A 260 -3.98 -7.34 24.52
C ASN A 260 -4.70 -6.23 25.26
N GLU A 261 -6.01 -6.13 25.06
CA GLU A 261 -6.82 -5.33 25.95
C GLU A 261 -6.67 -5.95 27.35
N SER A 262 -6.06 -5.22 28.28
CA SER A 262 -6.12 -5.59 29.68
C SER A 262 -7.60 -5.53 30.06
N ASN A 263 -8.18 -6.64 30.46
CA ASN A 263 -9.46 -6.64 31.12
C ASN A 263 -9.32 -5.76 32.38
N GLU A 264 -9.71 -4.49 32.27
CA GLU A 264 -9.95 -3.64 33.42
C GLU A 264 -11.24 -4.04 34.13
#